data_ee77e92c7483e8ca4b950b814ff5cafb
#
_entry.id   ee77e92c7483e8ca4b950b814ff5cafb
#
_cell.length_a   1.000
_cell.length_b   1.000
_cell.length_c   1.000
_cell.angle_alpha   90.00
_cell.angle_beta   90.00
_cell.angle_gamma   90.00
#
_symmetry.space_group_name_H-M   'P 1'
#
loop_
_entity.id
_entity.type
_entity.pdbx_description
1 polymer ?
#
loop_
_entity_poly.entity_id
_entity_poly.type
_entity_poly.pdbx_seq_one_letter_code
_entity_poly.pdbx_strand_id
1 'polypeptide(L)'
;ILQAGDEIVSSVSLYGGSIDLFRDLEAFGITTHYVENNDLDAFCKATNAHTRLYFAETLGNPRLDVTDIKALAKLAHENGVPLIIDNTAATAYLVKPLSLGADIVVNSTSKYINGNSNSISGVITDGGTFKWDTEKYPGMRDFVKFGPFAYTAKLRNGLFRNTGACLSPQNAFLNSIGLETLGLRMECICDNAMQLAAYLETI
;
A
#
# COMPACT_ATOMS: atom_id res chain seq x y z
N ILE A 1 2.11 0.24 -13.56
CA ILE A 1 1.55 -1.04 -13.99
C ILE A 1 0.15 -0.89 -14.59
N LEU A 2 -0.57 0.18 -14.27
CA LEU A 2 -1.90 0.46 -14.81
C LEU A 2 -1.83 1.21 -16.14
N GLN A 3 -2.83 0.97 -16.98
CA GLN A 3 -3.06 1.66 -18.25
C GLN A 3 -4.55 2.04 -18.36
N ALA A 4 -4.89 2.88 -19.33
CA ALA A 4 -6.30 3.18 -19.60
C ALA A 4 -7.09 1.89 -19.93
N GLY A 5 -8.23 1.73 -19.30
CA GLY A 5 -9.07 0.52 -19.35
C GLY A 5 -8.77 -0.50 -18.25
N ASP A 6 -7.75 -0.29 -17.44
CA ASP A 6 -7.46 -1.16 -16.28
C ASP A 6 -8.29 -0.78 -15.06
N GLU A 7 -8.43 -1.74 -14.14
CA GLU A 7 -9.26 -1.60 -12.95
C GLU A 7 -8.49 -1.97 -11.68
N ILE A 8 -8.86 -1.28 -10.59
CA ILE A 8 -8.41 -1.53 -9.23
C ILE A 8 -9.59 -2.11 -8.43
N VAL A 9 -9.37 -3.14 -7.63
CA VAL A 9 -10.32 -3.53 -6.57
C VAL A 9 -9.72 -3.12 -5.25
N SER A 10 -10.43 -2.28 -4.49
CA SER A 10 -9.91 -1.67 -3.28
C SER A 10 -10.86 -1.79 -2.11
N SER A 11 -10.30 -1.91 -0.89
CA SER A 11 -11.08 -1.67 0.32
C SER A 11 -11.66 -0.25 0.30
N VAL A 12 -12.86 -0.08 0.87
CA VAL A 12 -13.49 1.23 1.08
C VAL A 12 -12.88 1.97 2.28
N SER A 13 -12.26 1.24 3.22
CA SER A 13 -11.65 1.81 4.42
C SER A 13 -10.24 2.34 4.14
N LEU A 14 -10.17 3.50 3.48
CA LEU A 14 -8.91 4.13 3.07
C LEU A 14 -8.80 5.56 3.55
N TYR A 15 -7.58 6.03 3.64
CA TYR A 15 -7.28 7.46 3.73
C TYR A 15 -7.95 8.24 2.59
N GLY A 16 -8.59 9.37 2.94
CA GLY A 16 -9.34 10.18 1.96
C GLY A 16 -8.50 10.58 0.74
N GLY A 17 -7.23 10.93 0.94
CA GLY A 17 -6.33 11.27 -0.17
C GLY A 17 -6.03 10.10 -1.11
N SER A 18 -6.11 8.84 -0.65
CA SER A 18 -6.01 7.66 -1.53
C SER A 18 -7.26 7.50 -2.36
N ILE A 19 -8.44 7.76 -1.78
CA ILE A 19 -9.72 7.75 -2.50
C ILE A 19 -9.74 8.87 -3.57
N ASP A 20 -9.29 10.07 -3.21
CA ASP A 20 -9.22 11.19 -4.15
C ASP A 20 -8.26 10.89 -5.30
N LEU A 21 -7.08 10.32 -5.01
CA LEU A 21 -6.13 9.89 -6.04
C LEU A 21 -6.76 8.86 -7.00
N PHE A 22 -7.46 7.88 -6.47
CA PHE A 22 -8.10 6.86 -7.30
C PHE A 22 -9.24 7.46 -8.15
N ARG A 23 -9.97 8.44 -7.63
CA ARG A 23 -10.94 9.21 -8.41
C ARG A 23 -10.29 10.02 -9.53
N ASP A 24 -9.14 10.65 -9.26
CA ASP A 24 -8.39 11.38 -10.28
C ASP A 24 -7.88 10.45 -11.39
N LEU A 25 -7.58 9.18 -11.08
CA LEU A 25 -7.19 8.19 -12.08
C LEU A 25 -8.31 7.85 -13.07
N GLU A 26 -9.58 8.09 -12.73
CA GLU A 26 -10.71 7.90 -13.66
C GLU A 26 -10.57 8.80 -14.91
N ALA A 27 -10.02 10.00 -14.74
CA ALA A 27 -9.73 10.89 -15.88
C ALA A 27 -8.69 10.30 -16.85
N PHE A 28 -7.91 9.32 -16.41
CA PHE A 28 -6.93 8.57 -17.22
C PHE A 28 -7.46 7.20 -17.65
N GLY A 29 -8.76 6.95 -17.46
CA GLY A 29 -9.42 5.71 -17.88
C GLY A 29 -9.12 4.52 -16.96
N ILE A 30 -8.77 4.75 -15.69
CA ILE A 30 -8.56 3.70 -14.69
C ILE A 30 -9.74 3.74 -13.72
N THR A 31 -10.46 2.63 -13.56
CA THR A 31 -11.64 2.53 -12.69
C THR A 31 -11.28 1.86 -11.38
N THR A 32 -11.86 2.33 -10.27
CA THR A 32 -11.69 1.68 -8.95
C THR A 32 -13.03 1.17 -8.44
N HIS A 33 -13.06 -0.12 -8.11
CA HIS A 33 -14.20 -0.77 -7.45
C HIS A 33 -13.92 -0.85 -5.96
N TYR A 34 -14.75 -0.18 -5.16
CA TYR A 34 -14.63 -0.19 -3.70
C TYR A 34 -15.51 -1.27 -3.10
N VAL A 35 -14.95 -2.06 -2.21
CA VAL A 35 -15.63 -3.14 -1.49
C VAL A 35 -15.35 -3.04 0.01
N GLU A 36 -16.25 -3.61 0.84
CA GLU A 36 -16.04 -3.63 2.28
C GLU A 36 -14.76 -4.38 2.64
N ASN A 37 -14.04 -3.88 3.67
CA ASN A 37 -12.82 -4.50 4.13
C ASN A 37 -13.08 -5.92 4.62
N ASN A 38 -12.19 -6.86 4.31
CA ASN A 38 -12.28 -8.30 4.62
C ASN A 38 -13.48 -9.05 3.99
N ASP A 39 -14.28 -8.42 3.14
CA ASP A 39 -15.29 -9.15 2.34
C ASP A 39 -14.64 -9.76 1.09
N LEU A 40 -14.03 -10.94 1.27
CA LEU A 40 -13.33 -11.65 0.20
C LEU A 40 -14.27 -12.01 -0.97
N ASP A 41 -15.55 -12.27 -0.68
CA ASP A 41 -16.54 -12.57 -1.72
C ASP A 41 -16.83 -11.32 -2.56
N ALA A 42 -16.90 -10.14 -1.94
CA ALA A 42 -17.05 -8.88 -2.66
C ALA A 42 -15.81 -8.56 -3.51
N PHE A 43 -14.60 -8.78 -2.98
CA PHE A 43 -13.36 -8.67 -3.76
C PHE A 43 -13.38 -9.60 -4.98
N CYS A 44 -13.77 -10.87 -4.79
CA CYS A 44 -13.88 -11.83 -5.86
C CYS A 44 -14.90 -11.42 -6.92
N LYS A 45 -16.09 -10.97 -6.51
CA LYS A 45 -17.17 -10.53 -7.42
C LYS A 45 -16.82 -9.27 -8.21
N ALA A 46 -16.06 -8.35 -7.60
CA ALA A 46 -15.60 -7.13 -8.28
C ALA A 46 -14.44 -7.39 -9.24
N THR A 47 -13.78 -8.55 -9.13
CA THR A 47 -12.63 -8.91 -9.97
C THR A 47 -13.08 -9.40 -11.35
N ASN A 48 -12.42 -8.88 -12.38
CA ASN A 48 -12.67 -9.26 -13.78
C ASN A 48 -11.37 -9.22 -14.62
N ALA A 49 -11.49 -9.39 -15.94
CA ALA A 49 -10.34 -9.45 -16.84
C ALA A 49 -9.52 -8.13 -16.90
N HIS A 50 -10.10 -7.01 -16.50
CA HIS A 50 -9.45 -5.69 -16.47
C HIS A 50 -8.78 -5.40 -15.12
N THR A 51 -9.07 -6.16 -14.08
CA THR A 51 -8.48 -5.98 -12.74
C THR A 51 -6.96 -6.21 -12.79
N ARG A 52 -6.20 -5.25 -12.26
CA ARG A 52 -4.72 -5.27 -12.27
C ARG A 52 -4.09 -5.27 -10.90
N LEU A 53 -4.81 -4.89 -9.85
CA LEU A 53 -4.30 -4.96 -8.49
C LEU A 53 -5.43 -4.95 -7.47
N TYR A 54 -5.12 -5.46 -6.27
CA TYR A 54 -5.89 -5.20 -5.07
C TYR A 54 -5.17 -4.19 -4.20
N PHE A 55 -5.95 -3.34 -3.54
CA PHE A 55 -5.42 -2.32 -2.63
C PHE A 55 -6.19 -2.31 -1.31
N ALA A 56 -5.46 -2.24 -0.19
CA ALA A 56 -6.05 -2.06 1.14
C ALA A 56 -5.05 -1.36 2.08
N GLU A 57 -5.52 -0.85 3.20
CA GLU A 57 -4.68 -0.40 4.30
C GLU A 57 -4.59 -1.50 5.37
N THR A 58 -3.46 -1.63 6.04
CA THR A 58 -3.30 -2.57 7.17
C THR A 58 -4.34 -2.30 8.27
N LEU A 59 -4.53 -1.00 8.57
CA LEU A 59 -5.55 -0.47 9.48
C LEU A 59 -6.37 0.54 8.70
N GLY A 60 -7.63 0.23 8.46
CA GLY A 60 -8.52 1.04 7.65
C GLY A 60 -8.77 2.43 8.24
N ASN A 61 -8.91 3.43 7.40
CA ASN A 61 -9.15 4.81 7.81
C ASN A 61 -10.54 5.26 7.34
N PRO A 62 -11.42 5.77 8.21
CA PRO A 62 -11.22 6.04 9.65
C PRO A 62 -11.69 4.91 10.57
N ARG A 63 -12.18 3.80 10.05
CA ARG A 63 -12.89 2.75 10.81
C ARG A 63 -11.98 1.92 11.72
N LEU A 64 -10.66 1.94 11.51
CA LEU A 64 -9.65 1.14 12.22
C LEU A 64 -9.86 -0.39 12.10
N ASP A 65 -10.60 -0.83 11.12
CA ASP A 65 -10.76 -2.24 10.78
C ASP A 65 -9.44 -2.82 10.30
N VAL A 66 -9.08 -3.98 10.84
CA VAL A 66 -7.81 -4.66 10.54
C VAL A 66 -7.99 -5.55 9.31
N THR A 67 -7.14 -5.37 8.31
CA THR A 67 -7.17 -6.19 7.10
C THR A 67 -6.54 -7.56 7.33
N ASP A 68 -7.26 -8.65 6.97
CA ASP A 68 -6.66 -9.99 6.85
C ASP A 68 -5.80 -10.06 5.58
N ILE A 69 -4.56 -9.60 5.71
CA ILE A 69 -3.61 -9.52 4.60
C ILE A 69 -3.35 -10.90 3.99
N LYS A 70 -3.28 -11.97 4.81
CA LYS A 70 -3.02 -13.33 4.31
C LYS A 70 -4.14 -13.84 3.41
N ALA A 71 -5.38 -13.67 3.86
CA ALA A 71 -6.53 -14.10 3.09
C ALA A 71 -6.67 -13.29 1.80
N LEU A 72 -6.49 -11.96 1.88
CA LEU A 72 -6.58 -11.08 0.72
C LEU A 72 -5.44 -11.32 -0.28
N ALA A 73 -4.21 -11.56 0.18
CA ALA A 73 -3.08 -11.91 -0.68
C ALA A 73 -3.31 -13.21 -1.43
N LYS A 74 -3.82 -14.23 -0.74
CA LYS A 74 -4.17 -15.51 -1.37
C LYS A 74 -5.18 -15.29 -2.50
N LEU A 75 -6.27 -14.56 -2.23
CA LEU A 75 -7.28 -14.25 -3.23
C LEU A 75 -6.72 -13.46 -4.41
N ALA A 76 -5.88 -12.45 -4.14
CA ALA A 76 -5.22 -11.66 -5.18
C ALA A 76 -4.38 -12.55 -6.11
N HIS A 77 -3.57 -13.44 -5.54
CA HIS A 77 -2.71 -14.35 -6.31
C HIS A 77 -3.51 -15.38 -7.09
N GLU A 78 -4.62 -15.91 -6.56
CA GLU A 78 -5.55 -16.80 -7.29
C GLU A 78 -6.14 -16.10 -8.53
N ASN A 79 -6.30 -14.77 -8.47
CA ASN A 79 -6.76 -13.96 -9.61
C ASN A 79 -5.60 -13.39 -10.46
N GLY A 80 -4.34 -13.76 -10.16
CA GLY A 80 -3.16 -13.31 -10.90
C GLY A 80 -2.95 -11.78 -10.84
N VAL A 81 -3.30 -11.15 -9.70
CA VAL A 81 -3.07 -9.73 -9.45
C VAL A 81 -2.22 -9.53 -8.19
N PRO A 82 -1.36 -8.49 -8.14
CA PRO A 82 -0.61 -8.17 -6.93
C PRO A 82 -1.51 -7.54 -5.88
N LEU A 83 -1.18 -7.79 -4.61
CA LEU A 83 -1.72 -7.08 -3.47
C LEU A 83 -0.79 -5.94 -3.04
N ILE A 84 -1.33 -4.73 -3.02
CA ILE A 84 -0.65 -3.54 -2.51
C ILE A 84 -1.27 -3.17 -1.16
N ILE A 85 -0.43 -3.03 -0.14
CA ILE A 85 -0.86 -2.64 1.20
C ILE A 85 -0.25 -1.30 1.59
N ASP A 86 -1.10 -0.35 1.95
CA ASP A 86 -0.64 0.83 2.69
C ASP A 86 -0.49 0.47 4.17
N ASN A 87 0.75 0.49 4.64
CA ASN A 87 1.11 0.12 6.01
C ASN A 87 1.49 1.36 6.85
N THR A 88 0.99 2.52 6.48
CA THR A 88 1.37 3.79 7.11
C THR A 88 1.09 3.81 8.60
N ALA A 89 -0.11 3.37 9.03
CA ALA A 89 -0.52 3.42 10.43
C ALA A 89 0.21 2.41 11.31
N ALA A 90 0.35 1.15 10.83
CA ALA A 90 1.01 0.10 11.60
C ALA A 90 2.54 0.18 11.53
N THR A 91 3.09 0.70 10.46
CA THR A 91 4.53 0.66 10.13
C THR A 91 5.09 -0.77 10.06
N ALA A 92 6.31 -0.92 9.57
CA ALA A 92 6.98 -2.22 9.54
C ALA A 92 7.40 -2.70 10.94
N TYR A 93 7.25 -1.87 11.97
CA TYR A 93 7.49 -2.26 13.35
C TYR A 93 6.39 -3.20 13.86
N LEU A 94 5.11 -2.83 13.70
CA LEU A 94 3.98 -3.63 14.18
C LEU A 94 3.59 -4.73 13.20
N VAL A 95 3.54 -4.43 11.90
CA VAL A 95 3.09 -5.37 10.87
C VAL A 95 4.05 -5.37 9.70
N LYS A 96 4.40 -6.55 9.21
CA LYS A 96 5.26 -6.76 8.04
C LYS A 96 4.44 -7.38 6.91
N PRO A 97 3.71 -6.59 6.09
CA PRO A 97 2.77 -7.12 5.11
C PRO A 97 3.40 -8.05 4.07
N LEU A 98 4.65 -7.82 3.67
CA LEU A 98 5.37 -8.72 2.75
C LEU A 98 5.48 -10.15 3.30
N SER A 99 5.71 -10.30 4.61
CA SER A 99 5.75 -11.63 5.25
C SER A 99 4.39 -12.30 5.36
N LEU A 100 3.32 -11.54 5.15
CA LEU A 100 1.92 -12.00 5.15
C LEU A 100 1.38 -12.23 3.74
N GLY A 101 2.20 -12.01 2.71
CA GLY A 101 1.87 -12.30 1.32
C GLY A 101 1.57 -11.07 0.46
N ALA A 102 1.59 -9.85 1.00
CA ALA A 102 1.52 -8.66 0.15
C ALA A 102 2.74 -8.59 -0.80
N ASP A 103 2.53 -8.06 -1.98
CA ASP A 103 3.59 -7.95 -3.00
C ASP A 103 4.31 -6.61 -2.93
N ILE A 104 3.56 -5.56 -2.68
CA ILE A 104 4.06 -4.19 -2.60
C ILE A 104 3.49 -3.54 -1.34
N VAL A 105 4.34 -2.84 -0.61
CA VAL A 105 3.95 -2.06 0.57
C VAL A 105 4.28 -0.60 0.34
N VAL A 106 3.31 0.26 0.63
CA VAL A 106 3.50 1.71 0.63
C VAL A 106 3.38 2.24 2.05
N ASN A 107 4.12 3.28 2.36
CA ASN A 107 4.03 4.00 3.62
C ASN A 107 4.17 5.50 3.36
N SER A 108 3.31 6.30 3.92
CA SER A 108 3.60 7.71 4.13
C SER A 108 4.64 7.83 5.25
N THR A 109 5.89 8.08 4.89
CA THR A 109 6.96 8.27 5.88
C THR A 109 6.82 9.60 6.64
N SER A 110 5.94 10.49 6.18
CA SER A 110 5.54 11.72 6.88
C SER A 110 4.86 11.49 8.23
N LYS A 111 4.32 10.29 8.46
CA LYS A 111 3.55 9.92 9.65
C LYS A 111 4.46 9.31 10.72
N TYR A 112 4.19 8.10 11.16
CA TYR A 112 4.89 7.47 12.28
C TYR A 112 6.38 7.22 12.04
N ILE A 113 6.80 6.98 10.79
CA ILE A 113 8.22 6.77 10.48
C ILE A 113 9.01 8.04 10.78
N ASN A 114 8.58 9.20 10.32
CA ASN A 114 9.20 10.49 10.67
C ASN A 114 8.94 10.86 12.14
N GLY A 115 7.68 10.76 12.59
CA GLY A 115 7.25 10.98 13.97
C GLY A 115 7.21 12.44 14.45
N ASN A 116 7.77 13.38 13.69
CA ASN A 116 7.93 14.78 14.08
C ASN A 116 7.17 15.77 13.20
N SER A 117 6.44 15.29 12.17
CA SER A 117 5.68 16.12 11.22
C SER A 117 6.50 17.19 10.50
N ASN A 118 7.80 16.97 10.33
CA ASN A 118 8.75 17.91 9.75
C ASN A 118 9.28 17.50 8.36
N SER A 119 8.72 16.44 7.77
CA SER A 119 9.05 15.94 6.44
C SER A 119 7.80 15.41 5.74
N ILE A 120 7.63 15.74 4.47
CA ILE A 120 6.61 15.12 3.60
C ILE A 120 7.34 14.16 2.69
N SER A 121 6.97 12.88 2.78
CA SER A 121 7.70 11.82 2.10
C SER A 121 6.92 10.49 2.10
N GLY A 122 7.38 9.54 1.29
CA GLY A 122 6.85 8.20 1.22
C GLY A 122 7.91 7.19 0.84
N VAL A 123 7.61 5.92 1.05
CA VAL A 123 8.43 4.79 0.62
C VAL A 123 7.55 3.72 0.00
N ILE A 124 8.05 3.12 -1.07
CA ILE A 124 7.48 1.94 -1.72
C ILE A 124 8.48 0.80 -1.52
N THR A 125 8.00 -0.31 -0.97
CA THR A 125 8.78 -1.53 -0.77
C THR A 125 8.20 -2.64 -1.64
N ASP A 126 9.01 -3.17 -2.54
CA ASP A 126 8.65 -4.28 -3.43
C ASP A 126 9.18 -5.58 -2.84
N GLY A 127 8.31 -6.58 -2.68
CA GLY A 127 8.71 -7.92 -2.22
C GLY A 127 9.51 -8.70 -3.26
N GLY A 128 9.42 -8.32 -4.53
CA GLY A 128 10.11 -8.98 -5.64
C GLY A 128 9.63 -10.40 -5.93
N THR A 129 8.50 -10.80 -5.35
CA THR A 129 7.98 -12.18 -5.44
C THR A 129 6.86 -12.35 -6.46
N PHE A 130 6.16 -11.26 -6.80
CA PHE A 130 5.07 -11.32 -7.77
C PHE A 130 5.58 -11.65 -9.17
N LYS A 131 4.93 -12.64 -9.81
CA LYS A 131 5.27 -13.05 -11.18
C LYS A 131 4.45 -12.24 -12.17
N TRP A 132 5.10 -11.29 -12.83
CA TRP A 132 4.46 -10.42 -13.82
C TRP A 132 4.16 -11.16 -15.12
N ASP A 133 2.89 -11.47 -15.36
CA ASP A 133 2.42 -11.94 -16.64
C ASP A 133 2.44 -10.79 -17.65
N THR A 134 3.26 -10.88 -18.68
CA THR A 134 3.46 -9.80 -19.67
C THR A 134 2.28 -9.61 -20.62
N GLU A 135 1.37 -10.55 -20.71
CA GLU A 135 0.11 -10.39 -21.46
C GLU A 135 -0.88 -9.55 -20.65
N LYS A 136 -0.98 -9.82 -19.34
CA LYS A 136 -1.82 -9.06 -18.41
C LYS A 136 -1.19 -7.69 -18.08
N TYR A 137 0.13 -7.61 -18.01
CA TYR A 137 0.90 -6.39 -17.69
C TYR A 137 1.90 -6.05 -18.81
N PRO A 138 1.44 -5.61 -19.99
CA PRO A 138 2.33 -5.38 -21.13
C PRO A 138 3.43 -4.33 -20.86
N GLY A 139 3.16 -3.39 -19.95
CA GLY A 139 4.15 -2.41 -19.50
C GLY A 139 5.33 -3.00 -18.72
N MET A 140 5.25 -4.27 -18.31
CA MET A 140 6.33 -4.98 -17.61
C MET A 140 7.24 -5.78 -18.54
N ARG A 141 6.89 -5.94 -19.83
CA ARG A 141 7.59 -6.80 -20.80
C ARG A 141 9.09 -6.59 -20.83
N ASP A 142 9.54 -5.35 -20.87
CA ASP A 142 10.98 -5.02 -20.92
C ASP A 142 11.69 -5.14 -19.57
N PHE A 143 10.91 -5.31 -18.48
CA PHE A 143 11.42 -5.27 -17.11
C PHE A 143 11.45 -6.65 -16.43
N VAL A 144 10.68 -7.62 -16.88
CA VAL A 144 10.66 -8.98 -16.27
C VAL A 144 12.04 -9.66 -16.28
N LYS A 145 12.93 -9.27 -17.21
CA LYS A 145 14.31 -9.73 -17.24
C LYS A 145 15.15 -9.36 -16.00
N PHE A 146 14.70 -8.39 -15.22
CA PHE A 146 15.37 -7.99 -13.97
C PHE A 146 14.94 -8.87 -12.77
N GLY A 147 14.10 -9.90 -13.00
CA GLY A 147 13.67 -10.83 -11.95
C GLY A 147 13.00 -10.12 -10.77
N PRO A 148 13.48 -10.32 -9.54
CA PRO A 148 12.89 -9.70 -8.35
C PRO A 148 12.86 -8.18 -8.37
N PHE A 149 13.64 -7.54 -9.21
CA PHE A 149 13.71 -6.08 -9.33
C PHE A 149 12.84 -5.52 -10.47
N ALA A 150 12.02 -6.35 -11.12
CA ALA A 150 11.25 -5.96 -12.30
C ALA A 150 10.37 -4.73 -12.05
N TYR A 151 9.59 -4.75 -10.96
CA TYR A 151 8.71 -3.64 -10.61
C TYR A 151 9.51 -2.37 -10.26
N THR A 152 10.53 -2.50 -9.41
CA THR A 152 11.37 -1.37 -9.00
C THR A 152 12.12 -0.76 -10.21
N ALA A 153 12.59 -1.61 -11.13
CA ALA A 153 13.23 -1.15 -12.38
C ALA A 153 12.23 -0.39 -13.26
N LYS A 154 11.01 -0.90 -13.43
CA LYS A 154 9.92 -0.23 -14.16
C LYS A 154 9.59 1.12 -13.54
N LEU A 155 9.40 1.16 -12.22
CA LEU A 155 9.07 2.38 -11.50
C LEU A 155 10.15 3.45 -11.70
N ARG A 156 11.42 3.09 -11.46
CA ARG A 156 12.57 4.01 -11.54
C ARG A 156 12.83 4.51 -12.95
N ASN A 157 12.77 3.64 -13.96
CA ASN A 157 13.07 4.02 -15.34
C ASN A 157 11.86 4.63 -16.08
N GLY A 158 10.66 4.55 -15.50
CA GLY A 158 9.43 5.09 -16.05
C GLY A 158 9.00 6.38 -15.36
N LEU A 159 7.85 6.31 -14.70
CA LEU A 159 7.15 7.45 -14.15
C LEU A 159 8.00 8.25 -13.14
N PHE A 160 8.69 7.57 -12.24
CA PHE A 160 9.51 8.20 -11.20
C PHE A 160 10.58 9.14 -11.80
N ARG A 161 11.34 8.63 -12.79
CA ARG A 161 12.35 9.44 -13.51
C ARG A 161 11.69 10.57 -14.30
N ASN A 162 10.60 10.27 -15.00
CA ASN A 162 10.00 11.20 -15.94
C ASN A 162 9.25 12.36 -15.25
N THR A 163 8.70 12.12 -14.07
CA THR A 163 8.03 13.16 -13.26
C THR A 163 8.99 13.92 -12.35
N GLY A 164 10.22 13.43 -12.18
CA GLY A 164 11.21 14.05 -11.31
C GLY A 164 10.91 13.87 -9.82
N ALA A 165 10.04 12.93 -9.47
CA ALA A 165 9.70 12.63 -8.07
C ALA A 165 10.93 12.10 -7.34
N CYS A 166 11.58 12.92 -6.55
CA CYS A 166 12.77 12.57 -5.79
C CYS A 166 12.69 13.15 -4.39
N LEU A 167 12.88 12.30 -3.39
CA LEU A 167 12.96 12.74 -2.00
C LEU A 167 14.21 13.61 -1.81
N SER A 168 14.05 14.79 -1.20
CA SER A 168 15.21 15.63 -0.89
C SER A 168 16.12 14.96 0.15
N PRO A 169 17.46 15.15 0.07
CA PRO A 169 18.38 14.61 1.07
C PRO A 169 18.03 15.05 2.50
N GLN A 170 17.55 16.29 2.66
CA GLN A 170 17.12 16.81 3.96
C GLN A 170 15.95 16.00 4.53
N ASN A 171 14.91 15.73 3.72
CA ASN A 171 13.77 14.94 4.17
C ASN A 171 14.16 13.46 4.44
N ALA A 172 15.08 12.90 3.66
CA ALA A 172 15.63 11.57 3.92
C ALA A 172 16.36 11.51 5.27
N PHE A 173 17.16 12.53 5.58
CA PHE A 173 17.87 12.64 6.85
C PHE A 173 16.90 12.76 8.03
N LEU A 174 15.85 13.60 7.93
CA LEU A 174 14.83 13.74 8.97
C LEU A 174 14.06 12.43 9.22
N ASN A 175 13.75 11.67 8.16
CA ASN A 175 13.15 10.37 8.31
C ASN A 175 14.08 9.36 8.98
N SER A 176 15.39 9.42 8.69
CA SER A 176 16.38 8.54 9.32
C SER A 176 16.46 8.80 10.83
N ILE A 177 16.42 10.06 11.25
CA ILE A 177 16.34 10.41 12.68
C ILE A 177 15.05 9.85 13.30
N GLY A 178 13.90 10.00 12.63
CA GLY A 178 12.63 9.47 13.11
C GLY A 178 12.63 7.93 13.28
N LEU A 179 13.31 7.22 12.38
CA LEU A 179 13.45 5.76 12.45
C LEU A 179 14.17 5.28 13.71
N GLU A 180 15.14 6.04 14.24
CA GLU A 180 15.91 5.64 15.41
C GLU A 180 15.04 5.42 16.66
N THR A 181 13.92 6.14 16.76
CA THR A 181 12.99 6.03 17.90
C THR A 181 11.68 5.34 17.57
N LEU A 182 11.51 4.84 16.33
CA LEU A 182 10.23 4.31 15.87
C LEU A 182 9.68 3.22 16.79
N GLY A 183 10.49 2.24 17.17
CA GLY A 183 10.06 1.15 18.04
C GLY A 183 9.53 1.65 19.38
N LEU A 184 10.30 2.48 20.08
CA LEU A 184 9.88 3.07 21.36
C LEU A 184 8.58 3.86 21.26
N ARG A 185 8.43 4.65 20.19
CA ARG A 185 7.23 5.45 19.98
C ARG A 185 6.01 4.56 19.68
N MET A 186 6.17 3.54 18.86
CA MET A 186 5.06 2.63 18.52
C MET A 186 4.61 1.81 19.73
N GLU A 187 5.51 1.33 20.57
CA GLU A 187 5.16 0.67 21.83
C GLU A 187 4.33 1.59 22.72
N CYS A 188 4.81 2.80 22.99
CA CYS A 188 4.11 3.76 23.83
C CYS A 188 2.74 4.16 23.24
N ILE A 189 2.64 4.34 21.91
CA ILE A 189 1.37 4.65 21.22
C ILE A 189 0.38 3.50 21.39
N CYS A 190 0.80 2.25 21.22
CA CYS A 190 -0.06 1.09 21.39
C CYS A 190 -0.55 0.95 22.84
N ASP A 191 0.33 1.10 23.81
CA ASP A 191 0.00 1.03 25.23
C ASP A 191 -1.02 2.12 25.61
N ASN A 192 -0.81 3.35 25.15
CA ASN A 192 -1.75 4.46 25.37
C ASN A 192 -3.11 4.21 24.72
N ALA A 193 -3.10 3.71 23.48
CA ALA A 193 -4.33 3.38 22.77
C ALA A 193 -5.13 2.28 23.48
N MET A 194 -4.47 1.23 23.96
CA MET A 194 -5.11 0.15 24.72
C MET A 194 -5.69 0.65 26.04
N GLN A 195 -4.96 1.48 26.80
CA GLN A 195 -5.46 2.05 28.05
C GLN A 195 -6.68 2.95 27.80
N LEU A 196 -6.63 3.79 26.74
CA LEU A 196 -7.76 4.64 26.38
C LEU A 196 -8.98 3.82 25.96
N ALA A 197 -8.79 2.79 25.13
CA ALA A 197 -9.87 1.89 24.71
C ALA A 197 -10.53 1.22 25.90
N ALA A 198 -9.74 0.64 26.81
CA ALA A 198 -10.24 0.01 28.03
C ALA A 198 -11.01 1.00 28.92
N TYR A 199 -10.55 2.24 29.02
CA TYR A 199 -11.28 3.28 29.77
C TYR A 199 -12.62 3.62 29.10
N LEU A 200 -12.65 3.80 27.78
CA LEU A 200 -13.87 4.13 27.03
C LEU A 200 -14.93 3.02 27.09
N GLU A 201 -14.53 1.76 27.24
CA GLU A 201 -15.46 0.64 27.44
C GLU A 201 -16.17 0.69 28.80
N THR A 202 -15.71 1.52 29.75
CA THR A 202 -16.30 1.64 31.11
C THR A 202 -17.36 2.73 31.22
N ILE A 203 -17.52 3.54 30.18
CA ILE A 203 -18.43 4.70 30.15
C ILE A 203 -19.48 4.56 29.05
#